data_681931a19f9e35089f50e0011dc3fee4
#
_entry.id   681931a19f9e35089f50e0011dc3fee4
#
_cell.length_a   1.000
_cell.length_b   1.000
_cell.length_c   1.000
_cell.angle_alpha   90.00
_cell.angle_beta   90.00
_cell.angle_gamma   90.00
#
_symmetry.space_group_name_H-M   'P 1'
#
loop_
_entity.id
_entity.type
_entity.pdbx_description
1 polymer ?
#
loop_
_entity_poly.entity_id
_entity_poly.type
_entity_poly.pdbx_seq_one_letter_code
_entity_poly.pdbx_strand_id
1 'polypeptide(L)'
;IIGIDTSCYTTSIAAISLEKSIILNEKIMLNVKENSNGLRQSEGVFQHINNLGELSEKLNSLHDNYNIVGVCVSKKPRPIENSYMPVFTVGYNFGKFMANSLNCKFYETTHQENHIEASLLNSKIANRDRFLSVHMSGGTTEILLLNRNKNSIEYNIEIVGGTRDISF
;
A
#
# COMPACT_ATOMS: atom_id res chain seq x y z
N ILE A 1 2.43 -14.32 -0.79
CA ILE A 1 1.42 -13.27 -0.52
C ILE A 1 1.52 -12.23 -1.62
N ILE A 2 0.36 -11.85 -2.19
CA ILE A 2 0.26 -10.76 -3.17
C ILE A 2 -0.15 -9.48 -2.45
N GLY A 3 0.51 -8.37 -2.75
CA GLY A 3 0.18 -7.02 -2.30
C GLY A 3 -0.38 -6.17 -3.44
N ILE A 4 -1.41 -5.36 -3.18
CA ILE A 4 -2.00 -4.42 -4.14
C ILE A 4 -2.13 -3.05 -3.48
N ASP A 5 -1.63 -2.01 -4.14
CA ASP A 5 -1.81 -0.62 -3.73
C ASP A 5 -2.24 0.24 -4.92
N THR A 6 -3.35 0.96 -4.75
CA THR A 6 -3.90 1.91 -5.73
C THR A 6 -3.98 3.31 -5.12
N SER A 7 -2.92 3.71 -4.44
CA SER A 7 -2.82 5.03 -3.83
C SER A 7 -2.42 6.10 -4.84
N CYS A 8 -3.02 7.26 -4.70
CA CYS A 8 -2.67 8.53 -5.38
C CYS A 8 -2.25 8.41 -6.86
N TYR A 9 -0.95 8.30 -7.14
CA TYR A 9 -0.40 8.44 -8.51
C TYR A 9 0.27 7.17 -9.03
N THR A 10 0.15 6.04 -8.34
CA THR A 10 0.82 4.80 -8.73
C THR A 10 -0.07 3.61 -8.45
N THR A 11 -0.29 2.77 -9.47
CA THR A 11 -0.84 1.43 -9.31
C THR A 11 0.31 0.48 -9.11
N SER A 12 0.31 -0.32 -8.06
CA SER A 12 1.37 -1.28 -7.82
C SER A 12 0.85 -2.64 -7.39
N ILE A 13 1.56 -3.68 -7.82
CA ILE A 13 1.43 -5.04 -7.34
C ILE A 13 2.80 -5.58 -6.92
N ALA A 14 2.80 -6.38 -5.88
CA ALA A 14 3.99 -7.08 -5.43
C ALA A 14 3.65 -8.50 -4.99
N ALA A 15 4.63 -9.39 -5.00
CA ALA A 15 4.51 -10.70 -4.38
C ALA A 15 5.75 -10.96 -3.52
N ILE A 16 5.52 -11.48 -2.32
CA ILE A 16 6.58 -11.89 -1.40
C ILE A 16 6.38 -13.33 -0.95
N SER A 17 7.48 -14.04 -0.73
CA SER A 17 7.45 -15.36 -0.07
C SER A 17 7.18 -15.22 1.43
N LEU A 18 6.92 -16.35 2.11
CA LEU A 18 6.79 -16.35 3.57
C LEU A 18 8.13 -16.05 4.28
N GLU A 19 9.25 -16.27 3.60
CA GLU A 19 10.61 -15.92 4.03
C GLU A 19 10.97 -14.45 3.74
N LYS A 20 9.98 -13.63 3.30
CA LYS A 20 10.14 -12.20 2.98
C LYS A 20 11.02 -11.91 1.77
N SER A 21 11.23 -12.87 0.87
CA SER A 21 11.88 -12.61 -0.42
C SER A 21 10.90 -11.96 -1.38
N ILE A 22 11.35 -10.89 -2.06
CA ILE A 22 10.56 -10.23 -3.10
C ILE A 22 10.60 -11.11 -4.35
N ILE A 23 9.42 -11.54 -4.81
CA ILE A 23 9.25 -12.38 -6.00
C ILE A 23 8.83 -11.53 -7.20
N LEU A 24 7.93 -10.56 -6.95
CA LEU A 24 7.40 -9.63 -7.95
C LEU A 24 7.32 -8.23 -7.33
N ASN A 25 7.66 -7.21 -8.10
CA ASN A 25 7.51 -5.81 -7.69
C ASN A 25 7.31 -4.94 -8.93
N GLU A 26 6.06 -4.72 -9.30
CA GLU A 26 5.68 -4.04 -10.52
C GLU A 26 4.77 -2.84 -10.22
N LYS A 27 4.94 -1.77 -11.01
CA LYS A 27 4.13 -0.57 -10.86
C LYS A 27 3.94 0.17 -12.18
N ILE A 28 2.80 0.86 -12.28
CA ILE A 28 2.49 1.79 -13.37
C ILE A 28 2.09 3.12 -12.76
N MET A 29 2.76 4.18 -13.15
CA MET A 29 2.42 5.54 -12.74
C MET A 29 1.18 6.04 -13.48
N LEU A 30 0.32 6.77 -12.80
CA LEU A 30 -0.82 7.43 -13.42
C LEU A 30 -0.35 8.62 -14.28
N ASN A 31 -1.01 8.81 -15.39
CA ASN A 31 -0.78 9.97 -16.25
C ASN A 31 -1.44 11.20 -15.64
N VAL A 32 -0.65 12.20 -15.33
CA VAL A 32 -1.11 13.52 -14.86
C VAL A 32 -0.85 14.52 -15.97
N LYS A 33 -1.89 15.29 -16.36
CA LYS A 33 -1.74 16.31 -17.39
C LYS A 33 -0.76 17.39 -16.93
N GLU A 34 0.14 17.80 -17.82
CA GLU A 34 1.02 18.93 -17.57
C GLU A 34 0.20 20.16 -17.18
N ASN A 35 0.71 20.93 -16.22
CA ASN A 35 0.07 22.14 -15.67
C ASN A 35 -1.29 21.90 -14.97
N SER A 36 -1.62 20.69 -14.57
CA SER A 36 -2.78 20.41 -13.71
C SER A 36 -2.39 20.45 -12.23
N ASN A 37 -3.30 20.93 -11.38
CA ASN A 37 -3.13 20.94 -9.92
C ASN A 37 -3.37 19.56 -9.28
N GLY A 38 -3.04 18.48 -10.00
CA GLY A 38 -3.23 17.09 -9.56
C GLY A 38 -4.24 16.31 -10.42
N LEU A 39 -4.57 15.11 -9.98
CA LEU A 39 -5.47 14.19 -10.67
C LEU A 39 -6.82 14.13 -9.95
N ARG A 40 -7.91 14.23 -10.71
CA ARG A 40 -9.26 14.00 -10.16
C ARG A 40 -9.39 12.56 -9.69
N GLN A 41 -10.05 12.34 -8.56
CA GLN A 41 -10.21 10.99 -8.00
C GLN A 41 -10.90 10.02 -8.98
N SER A 42 -11.90 10.47 -9.73
CA SER A 42 -12.58 9.66 -10.76
C SER A 42 -11.64 9.23 -11.89
N GLU A 43 -10.75 10.11 -12.31
CA GLU A 43 -9.74 9.80 -13.33
C GLU A 43 -8.69 8.82 -12.78
N GLY A 44 -8.27 9.02 -11.52
CA GLY A 44 -7.40 8.06 -10.83
C GLY A 44 -8.01 6.68 -10.73
N VAL A 45 -9.28 6.58 -10.34
CA VAL A 45 -10.02 5.31 -10.29
C VAL A 45 -10.01 4.62 -11.65
N PHE A 46 -10.31 5.35 -12.73
CA PHE A 46 -10.32 4.78 -14.09
C PHE A 46 -8.94 4.27 -14.52
N GLN A 47 -7.89 5.06 -14.28
CA GLN A 47 -6.53 4.66 -14.62
C GLN A 47 -6.08 3.44 -13.79
N HIS A 48 -6.39 3.40 -12.49
CA HIS A 48 -6.06 2.25 -11.64
C HIS A 48 -6.73 0.96 -12.11
N ILE A 49 -7.99 1.03 -12.56
CA ILE A 49 -8.69 -0.16 -13.11
C ILE A 49 -7.94 -0.72 -14.33
N ASN A 50 -7.57 0.16 -15.27
CA ASN A 50 -6.85 -0.24 -16.48
C ASN A 50 -5.46 -0.79 -16.15
N ASN A 51 -4.71 -0.09 -15.29
CA ASN A 51 -3.37 -0.49 -14.89
C ASN A 51 -3.36 -1.81 -14.12
N LEU A 52 -4.36 -2.09 -13.27
CA LEU A 52 -4.46 -3.40 -12.60
C LEU A 52 -4.72 -4.52 -13.59
N GLY A 53 -5.52 -4.27 -14.64
CA GLY A 53 -5.70 -5.22 -15.74
C GLY A 53 -4.36 -5.60 -16.38
N GLU A 54 -3.56 -4.59 -16.76
CA GLU A 54 -2.23 -4.79 -17.34
C GLU A 54 -1.26 -5.48 -16.36
N LEU A 55 -1.18 -4.99 -15.12
CA LEU A 55 -0.30 -5.57 -14.12
C LEU A 55 -0.67 -7.01 -13.74
N SER A 56 -1.94 -7.40 -13.86
CA SER A 56 -2.38 -8.76 -13.55
C SER A 56 -1.72 -9.82 -14.45
N GLU A 57 -1.31 -9.46 -15.65
CA GLU A 57 -0.58 -10.36 -16.56
C GLU A 57 0.77 -10.81 -15.97
N LYS A 58 1.39 -9.95 -15.15
CA LYS A 58 2.66 -10.28 -14.46
C LYS A 58 2.48 -11.37 -13.39
N LEU A 59 1.26 -11.55 -12.88
CA LEU A 59 0.94 -12.61 -11.92
C LEU A 59 0.97 -14.01 -12.55
N ASN A 60 0.85 -14.13 -13.88
CA ASN A 60 0.90 -15.42 -14.57
C ASN A 60 2.18 -16.20 -14.27
N SER A 61 3.32 -15.51 -14.12
CA SER A 61 4.59 -16.14 -13.77
C SER A 61 4.62 -16.78 -12.38
N LEU A 62 3.66 -16.45 -11.53
CA LEU A 62 3.58 -16.98 -10.16
C LEU A 62 2.81 -18.30 -10.11
N HIS A 63 1.86 -18.52 -11.01
CA HIS A 63 0.93 -19.67 -10.94
C HIS A 63 1.63 -21.03 -10.96
N ASP A 64 2.69 -21.17 -11.77
CA ASP A 64 3.38 -22.45 -11.95
C ASP A 64 4.37 -22.77 -10.82
N ASN A 65 4.78 -21.73 -10.06
CA ASN A 65 5.91 -21.83 -9.12
C ASN A 65 5.50 -21.59 -7.66
N TYR A 66 4.33 -21.00 -7.40
CA TYR A 66 3.94 -20.56 -6.06
C TYR A 66 2.48 -20.85 -5.75
N ASN A 67 2.23 -21.28 -4.52
CA ASN A 67 0.87 -21.34 -3.97
C ASN A 67 0.55 -20.00 -3.29
N ILE A 68 -0.48 -19.30 -3.76
CA ILE A 68 -0.89 -18.00 -3.21
C ILE A 68 -1.71 -18.23 -1.94
N VAL A 69 -1.14 -17.87 -0.80
CA VAL A 69 -1.75 -18.09 0.53
C VAL A 69 -2.46 -16.85 1.09
N GLY A 70 -2.31 -15.71 0.44
CA GLY A 70 -2.97 -14.49 0.87
C GLY A 70 -2.82 -13.32 -0.09
N VAL A 71 -3.78 -12.39 -0.01
CA VAL A 71 -3.78 -11.10 -0.70
C VAL A 71 -3.90 -10.00 0.35
N CYS A 72 -3.04 -8.99 0.26
CA CYS A 72 -3.04 -7.82 1.14
C CYS A 72 -3.27 -6.55 0.31
N VAL A 73 -4.11 -5.65 0.80
CA VAL A 73 -4.46 -4.42 0.07
C VAL A 73 -4.40 -3.19 0.97
N SER A 74 -4.02 -2.05 0.39
CA SER A 74 -4.25 -0.75 1.02
C SER A 74 -5.72 -0.38 0.88
N LYS A 75 -6.45 -0.26 1.98
CA LYS A 75 -7.88 0.11 1.97
C LYS A 75 -8.14 1.60 2.10
N LYS A 76 -7.19 2.35 2.62
CA LYS A 76 -7.30 3.79 2.89
C LYS A 76 -5.92 4.43 3.09
N PRO A 77 -5.82 5.79 3.06
CA PRO A 77 -4.53 6.48 3.22
C PRO A 77 -3.86 6.24 4.57
N ARG A 78 -4.59 6.37 5.67
CA ARG A 78 -4.07 6.37 7.05
C ARG A 78 -4.92 5.52 7.98
N PRO A 79 -4.38 4.99 9.09
CA PRO A 79 -5.12 4.19 10.07
C PRO A 79 -5.94 5.06 11.05
N ILE A 80 -6.61 6.10 10.55
CA ILE A 80 -7.48 6.99 11.33
C ILE A 80 -8.91 6.93 10.78
N GLU A 81 -9.89 7.30 11.60
CA GLU A 81 -11.28 7.44 11.17
C GLU A 81 -11.40 8.49 10.05
N ASN A 82 -12.36 8.30 9.18
CA ASN A 82 -12.65 9.18 8.04
C ASN A 82 -11.50 9.38 7.04
N SER A 83 -10.43 8.59 7.13
CA SER A 83 -9.39 8.54 6.10
C SER A 83 -9.91 7.74 4.92
N TYR A 84 -10.45 8.44 3.93
CA TYR A 84 -11.04 7.83 2.73
C TYR A 84 -10.62 8.56 1.46
N MET A 85 -10.27 7.79 0.44
CA MET A 85 -10.09 8.27 -0.93
C MET A 85 -10.62 7.22 -1.91
N PRO A 86 -11.43 7.62 -2.92
CA PRO A 86 -12.06 6.69 -3.87
C PRO A 86 -11.10 5.74 -4.59
N VAL A 87 -9.89 6.18 -4.90
CA VAL A 87 -8.87 5.36 -5.60
C VAL A 87 -8.55 4.05 -4.87
N PHE A 88 -8.60 4.03 -3.54
CA PHE A 88 -8.32 2.81 -2.76
C PHE A 88 -9.38 1.72 -2.95
N THR A 89 -10.61 2.10 -3.32
CA THR A 89 -11.67 1.11 -3.56
C THR A 89 -11.34 0.18 -4.71
N VAL A 90 -10.52 0.62 -5.66
CA VAL A 90 -10.09 -0.20 -6.80
C VAL A 90 -9.26 -1.38 -6.31
N GLY A 91 -8.13 -1.12 -5.67
CA GLY A 91 -7.26 -2.17 -5.14
C GLY A 91 -7.96 -3.06 -4.13
N TYR A 92 -8.82 -2.47 -3.28
CA TYR A 92 -9.61 -3.21 -2.30
C TYR A 92 -10.51 -4.25 -2.97
N ASN A 93 -11.32 -3.85 -3.95
CA ASN A 93 -12.27 -4.76 -4.59
C ASN A 93 -11.57 -5.80 -5.48
N PHE A 94 -10.53 -5.42 -6.21
CA PHE A 94 -9.71 -6.37 -6.97
C PHE A 94 -9.05 -7.41 -6.06
N GLY A 95 -8.42 -6.97 -4.98
CA GLY A 95 -7.77 -7.87 -4.04
C GLY A 95 -8.75 -8.79 -3.32
N LYS A 96 -9.92 -8.29 -2.93
CA LYS A 96 -10.98 -9.10 -2.31
C LYS A 96 -11.53 -10.14 -3.27
N PHE A 97 -11.79 -9.74 -4.53
CA PHE A 97 -12.20 -10.67 -5.58
C PHE A 97 -11.14 -11.75 -5.82
N MET A 98 -9.88 -11.36 -5.94
CA MET A 98 -8.76 -12.28 -6.13
C MET A 98 -8.63 -13.27 -4.95
N ALA A 99 -8.67 -12.79 -3.71
CA ALA A 99 -8.56 -13.66 -2.53
C ALA A 99 -9.68 -14.70 -2.48
N ASN A 100 -10.93 -14.28 -2.78
CA ASN A 100 -12.06 -15.18 -2.83
C ASN A 100 -11.93 -16.21 -3.98
N SER A 101 -11.48 -15.77 -5.16
CA SER A 101 -11.30 -16.66 -6.33
C SER A 101 -10.20 -17.69 -6.11
N LEU A 102 -9.13 -17.31 -5.40
CA LEU A 102 -8.01 -18.20 -5.06
C LEU A 102 -8.24 -18.97 -3.75
N ASN A 103 -9.35 -18.75 -3.06
CA ASN A 103 -9.68 -19.34 -1.76
C ASN A 103 -8.52 -19.17 -0.74
N CYS A 104 -7.95 -17.96 -0.69
CA CYS A 104 -6.86 -17.62 0.21
C CYS A 104 -7.24 -16.48 1.17
N LYS A 105 -6.37 -16.19 2.15
CA LYS A 105 -6.64 -15.16 3.16
C LYS A 105 -6.61 -13.76 2.54
N PHE A 106 -7.52 -12.91 3.00
CA PHE A 106 -7.57 -11.49 2.65
C PHE A 106 -7.13 -10.63 3.82
N TYR A 107 -6.19 -9.72 3.57
CA TYR A 107 -5.64 -8.81 4.57
C TYR A 107 -5.82 -7.37 4.11
N GLU A 108 -6.05 -6.49 5.07
CA GLU A 108 -6.23 -5.07 4.86
C GLU A 108 -5.15 -4.30 5.63
N THR A 109 -4.62 -3.26 5.01
CA THR A 109 -3.66 -2.33 5.62
C THR A 109 -3.97 -0.92 5.15
N THR A 110 -3.16 0.05 5.55
CA THR A 110 -3.23 1.42 5.04
C THR A 110 -1.99 1.76 4.23
N HIS A 111 -2.10 2.74 3.35
CA HIS A 111 -0.97 3.20 2.55
C HIS A 111 0.19 3.69 3.43
N GLN A 112 -0.10 4.39 4.53
CA GLN A 112 0.91 4.83 5.49
C GLN A 112 1.65 3.64 6.14
N GLU A 113 0.93 2.60 6.55
CA GLU A 113 1.54 1.38 7.10
C GLU A 113 2.39 0.65 6.06
N ASN A 114 1.99 0.64 4.79
CA ASN A 114 2.81 0.05 3.72
C ASN A 114 4.15 0.78 3.56
N HIS A 115 4.15 2.12 3.60
CA HIS A 115 5.41 2.89 3.57
C HIS A 115 6.30 2.56 4.77
N ILE A 116 5.72 2.39 5.95
CA ILE A 116 6.44 2.02 7.16
C ILE A 116 7.06 0.64 6.99
N GLU A 117 6.28 -0.38 6.61
CA GLU A 117 6.79 -1.74 6.42
C GLU A 117 7.84 -1.81 5.29
N ALA A 118 7.64 -1.08 4.19
CA ALA A 118 8.63 -1.02 3.12
C ALA A 118 9.97 -0.42 3.60
N SER A 119 9.92 0.60 4.47
CA SER A 119 11.13 1.23 5.05
C SER A 119 11.84 0.32 6.06
N LEU A 120 11.10 -0.59 6.69
CA LEU A 120 11.64 -1.55 7.64
C LEU A 120 12.27 -2.77 6.95
N LEU A 121 11.93 -3.03 5.70
CA LEU A 121 12.51 -4.13 4.93
C LEU A 121 14.03 -3.96 4.87
N ASN A 122 14.76 -4.95 5.39
CA ASN A 122 16.23 -4.92 5.54
C ASN A 122 16.79 -3.86 6.53
N SER A 123 15.92 -3.21 7.33
CA SER A 123 16.36 -2.27 8.35
C SER A 123 16.85 -2.98 9.62
N LYS A 124 17.87 -2.40 10.29
CA LYS A 124 18.36 -2.88 11.58
C LYS A 124 17.31 -2.80 12.70
N ILE A 125 16.26 -1.99 12.52
CA ILE A 125 15.18 -1.81 13.48
C ILE A 125 13.93 -2.62 13.13
N ALA A 126 13.97 -3.45 12.10
CA ALA A 126 12.82 -4.24 11.63
C ALA A 126 12.12 -5.08 12.72
N ASN A 127 12.89 -5.53 13.73
CA ASN A 127 12.37 -6.36 14.83
C ASN A 127 12.07 -5.56 16.11
N ARG A 128 12.09 -4.23 16.08
CA ARG A 128 11.74 -3.41 17.23
C ARG A 128 10.22 -3.33 17.39
N ASP A 129 9.73 -3.52 18.61
CA ASP A 129 8.31 -3.37 18.94
C ASP A 129 7.87 -1.90 18.97
N ARG A 130 8.81 -0.99 19.24
CA ARG A 130 8.58 0.46 19.33
C ARG A 130 9.67 1.24 18.63
N PHE A 131 9.29 2.16 17.76
CA PHE A 131 10.24 3.00 16.99
C PHE A 131 9.59 4.29 16.50
N LEU A 132 10.40 5.21 16.04
CA LEU A 132 9.97 6.45 15.37
C LEU A 132 10.09 6.27 13.86
N SER A 133 9.12 6.82 13.12
CA SER A 133 9.16 6.98 11.67
C SER A 133 8.92 8.44 11.30
N VAL A 134 9.65 8.93 10.32
CA VAL A 134 9.39 10.24 9.71
C VAL A 134 8.69 9.99 8.38
N HIS A 135 7.45 10.46 8.28
CA HIS A 135 6.65 10.39 7.06
C HIS A 135 6.63 11.76 6.40
N MET A 136 7.27 11.86 5.24
CA MET A 136 7.28 13.09 4.42
C MET A 136 6.45 12.84 3.16
N SER A 137 5.44 13.67 2.94
CA SER A 137 4.61 13.66 1.75
C SER A 137 4.55 15.07 1.16
N GLY A 138 3.98 15.22 -0.04
CA GLY A 138 3.92 16.51 -0.74
C GLY A 138 3.16 17.64 -0.02
N GLY A 139 2.45 17.36 1.08
CA GLY A 139 1.69 18.34 1.84
C GLY A 139 1.96 18.33 3.34
N THR A 140 2.64 17.30 3.87
CA THR A 140 2.84 17.17 5.32
C THR A 140 4.13 16.41 5.65
N THR A 141 4.80 16.81 6.73
CA THR A 141 5.83 15.99 7.39
C THR A 141 5.33 15.64 8.78
N GLU A 142 5.36 14.37 9.13
CA GLU A 142 4.92 13.87 10.42
C GLU A 142 6.01 13.00 11.05
N ILE A 143 6.18 13.15 12.35
CA ILE A 143 6.97 12.24 13.17
C ILE A 143 5.98 11.32 13.90
N LEU A 144 6.06 10.04 13.59
CA LEU A 144 5.16 9.01 14.07
C LEU A 144 5.87 8.16 15.10
N LEU A 145 5.27 7.97 16.26
CA LEU A 145 5.65 6.93 17.20
C LEU A 145 4.81 5.70 16.94
N LEU A 146 5.47 4.60 16.63
CA LEU A 146 4.83 3.34 16.30
C LEU A 146 5.05 2.31 17.41
N ASN A 147 3.98 1.63 17.77
CA ASN A 147 4.02 0.45 18.62
C ASN A 147 3.39 -0.72 17.83
N ARG A 148 4.15 -1.81 17.64
CA ARG A 148 3.63 -3.03 17.00
C ARG A 148 2.56 -3.66 17.89
N ASN A 149 1.45 -4.01 17.28
CA ASN A 149 0.49 -4.87 17.92
C ASN A 149 0.92 -6.34 17.71
N LYS A 150 1.25 -7.06 18.79
CA LYS A 150 1.70 -8.45 18.70
C LYS A 150 0.62 -9.42 18.20
N ASN A 151 -0.64 -9.00 18.23
CA ASN A 151 -1.79 -9.82 17.88
C ASN A 151 -2.45 -9.44 16.55
N SER A 152 -1.94 -8.43 15.87
CA SER A 152 -2.46 -7.98 14.56
C SER A 152 -1.33 -7.45 13.67
N ILE A 153 -1.63 -7.25 12.38
CA ILE A 153 -0.72 -6.60 11.43
C ILE A 153 -0.71 -5.08 11.56
N GLU A 154 -1.58 -4.52 12.39
CA GLU A 154 -1.77 -3.08 12.56
C GLU A 154 -0.78 -2.51 13.58
N TYR A 155 -0.40 -1.25 13.34
CA TYR A 155 0.35 -0.46 14.30
C TYR A 155 -0.58 0.42 15.13
N ASN A 156 -0.24 0.61 16.39
CA ASN A 156 -0.72 1.75 17.15
C ASN A 156 0.19 2.93 16.82
N ILE A 157 -0.33 3.93 16.09
CA ILE A 157 0.40 5.07 15.56
C ILE A 157 -0.01 6.33 16.29
N GLU A 158 0.95 7.03 16.88
CA GLU A 158 0.78 8.32 17.54
C GLU A 158 1.60 9.37 16.79
N ILE A 159 0.98 10.51 16.44
CA ILE A 159 1.70 11.66 15.86
C ILE A 159 2.32 12.44 16.99
N VAL A 160 3.66 12.39 17.11
CA VAL A 160 4.41 13.08 18.19
C VAL A 160 5.02 14.40 17.73
N GLY A 161 4.98 14.69 16.44
CA GLY A 161 5.43 15.95 15.86
C GLY A 161 5.15 16.05 14.38
N GLY A 162 5.33 17.25 13.82
CA GLY A 162 5.14 17.44 12.38
C GLY A 162 5.05 18.91 11.99
N THR A 163 4.90 19.16 10.69
CA THR A 163 4.64 20.48 10.14
C THR A 163 3.16 20.64 9.81
N ARG A 164 2.65 21.87 9.95
CA ARG A 164 1.27 22.20 9.54
C ARG A 164 1.17 22.54 8.07
N ASP A 165 2.29 22.97 7.50
CA ASP A 165 2.41 23.33 6.10
C ASP A 165 3.86 23.09 5.67
N ILE A 166 4.06 22.49 4.50
CA ILE A 166 5.36 22.40 3.85
C ILE A 166 5.32 23.35 2.68
N SER A 167 5.64 24.60 2.93
CA SER A 167 6.05 25.50 1.86
C SER A 167 7.55 25.31 1.64
N PHE A 168 7.91 24.85 0.49
CA PHE A 168 9.28 24.89 -0.02
C PHE A 168 9.50 26.20 -0.73
#